data_bdd5c92499e4cfb10925b7fa0f495d47
#
_entry.id   bdd5c92499e4cfb10925b7fa0f495d47
#
_cell.length_a   1.000
_cell.length_b   1.000
_cell.length_c   1.000
_cell.angle_alpha   90.00
_cell.angle_beta   90.00
_cell.angle_gamma   90.00
#
_symmetry.space_group_name_H-M   'P 1'
#
loop_
_entity.id
_entity.type
_entity.pdbx_description
1 polymer ?
#
loop_
_entity_poly.entity_id
_entity_poly.type
_entity_poly.pdbx_seq_one_letter_code
_entity_poly.pdbx_strand_id
1 'polypeptide(L)'
;MENTKRTVTCGDLRATDVGKTVVLNGWVSRTRDLGGLLFIRLRDRYGITQVMVGDGASDAVKQTAASLKSEYCIAVQGTVRARDQKDINRDMATGEIEVVADDIFVFTTSQELPFSIEEVRQKDGTLVIPNEDLRLKYRYLDLRRDPMQHNIILRSQVAFATREYLTGKGFLEIETPTFIKSTPEGARDYLVPSRVHPGKFYSLPQSPQLYKQLLMVSGFDKYFQIARCYRDEDARGDRQPEFTQIDMEMSFTDREEVLTTTEGMMQHIFKKTLDYTLPAKFDRIAWEDAFDWYGSDKPDLRFDLKMQDAAFMADLADFNAFKAGAANSGRTFQRHKRSGLKALVVKNVADKYSRKNIEALEAVAKTYKAKGLAWMKVNAEGVFEGGISKFYAGKENEICYKLGAEKNDLLLFVSDEDWQTACTALGAVRKQLGKDLNLYNPSDEFHFAWIIDFPYFAWNEDENHWETEHHMFTLPQKQYWDTLESDPGEVKGDLYDLVLNGYELASGSMRINDPSLQQRIFKIVGYSEERAQKAFGFLVQAFKFGAPPHGGIAPGLDRLIMLMCHEESIHEVIAFPKNNLALSPMDECPSVVDEQQLKDLHISVYDTEE
;
A
#
# COMPACT_ATOMS: atom_id res chain seq x y z
N MET A 1 -43.70 -20.55 -6.97
CA MET A 1 -42.57 -21.22 -6.28
C MET A 1 -42.86 -21.24 -4.78
N GLU A 2 -43.04 -22.43 -4.21
CA GLU A 2 -43.31 -22.59 -2.77
C GLU A 2 -42.04 -22.44 -1.90
N ASN A 3 -40.87 -22.80 -2.48
CA ASN A 3 -39.58 -22.69 -1.78
C ASN A 3 -38.57 -21.93 -2.63
N THR A 4 -38.19 -20.76 -2.15
CA THR A 4 -37.17 -19.88 -2.78
C THR A 4 -35.79 -20.01 -2.14
N LYS A 5 -35.60 -20.95 -1.18
CA LYS A 5 -34.32 -21.15 -0.52
C LYS A 5 -33.31 -21.78 -1.48
N ARG A 6 -32.17 -21.09 -1.66
CA ARG A 6 -31.08 -21.57 -2.51
C ARG A 6 -30.55 -22.93 -2.05
N THR A 7 -30.41 -23.88 -2.98
CA THR A 7 -29.86 -25.23 -2.72
C THR A 7 -28.40 -25.35 -3.15
N VAL A 8 -27.95 -24.54 -4.12
CA VAL A 8 -26.59 -24.54 -4.67
C VAL A 8 -26.27 -23.14 -5.20
N THR A 9 -24.99 -22.76 -5.27
CA THR A 9 -24.54 -21.46 -5.80
C THR A 9 -24.48 -21.46 -7.33
N CYS A 10 -24.45 -20.27 -7.93
CA CYS A 10 -24.35 -20.14 -9.40
C CYS A 10 -22.98 -20.55 -9.97
N GLY A 11 -21.97 -20.77 -9.11
CA GLY A 11 -20.62 -21.18 -9.53
C GLY A 11 -20.31 -22.66 -9.33
N ASP A 12 -21.12 -23.40 -8.58
CA ASP A 12 -20.76 -24.77 -8.10
C ASP A 12 -21.18 -25.90 -9.02
N LEU A 13 -22.18 -25.70 -9.90
CA LEU A 13 -22.72 -26.77 -10.75
C LEU A 13 -21.71 -27.28 -11.77
N ARG A 14 -21.66 -28.59 -11.95
CA ARG A 14 -20.77 -29.28 -12.89
C ARG A 14 -21.56 -30.38 -13.68
N ALA A 15 -20.90 -31.00 -14.66
CA ALA A 15 -21.46 -32.10 -15.43
C ALA A 15 -21.97 -33.28 -14.56
N THR A 16 -21.40 -33.49 -13.38
CA THR A 16 -21.81 -34.49 -12.40
C THR A 16 -23.16 -34.20 -11.73
N ASP A 17 -23.69 -32.98 -11.90
CA ASP A 17 -24.96 -32.54 -11.32
C ASP A 17 -26.13 -32.67 -12.30
N VAL A 18 -25.88 -33.14 -13.52
CA VAL A 18 -26.92 -33.34 -14.54
C VAL A 18 -28.04 -34.27 -14.01
N GLY A 19 -29.29 -33.84 -14.20
CA GLY A 19 -30.50 -34.52 -13.72
C GLY A 19 -30.95 -34.08 -12.32
N LYS A 20 -30.15 -33.30 -11.56
CA LYS A 20 -30.56 -32.77 -10.26
C LYS A 20 -31.50 -31.57 -10.42
N THR A 21 -32.55 -31.51 -9.58
CA THR A 21 -33.38 -30.31 -9.44
C THR A 21 -32.75 -29.40 -8.41
N VAL A 22 -32.54 -28.14 -8.77
CA VAL A 22 -31.83 -27.10 -7.96
C VAL A 22 -32.66 -25.83 -7.86
N VAL A 23 -32.37 -25.03 -6.82
CA VAL A 23 -32.83 -23.67 -6.68
C VAL A 23 -31.60 -22.76 -6.66
N LEU A 24 -31.47 -21.91 -7.66
CA LEU A 24 -30.44 -20.86 -7.78
C LEU A 24 -31.03 -19.51 -7.40
N ASN A 25 -30.29 -18.71 -6.68
CA ASN A 25 -30.64 -17.33 -6.36
C ASN A 25 -29.49 -16.41 -6.79
N GLY A 26 -29.85 -15.27 -7.43
CA GLY A 26 -28.84 -14.34 -7.89
C GLY A 26 -29.44 -13.15 -8.63
N TRP A 27 -28.57 -12.44 -9.31
CA TRP A 27 -28.92 -11.30 -10.15
C TRP A 27 -28.83 -11.67 -11.63
N VAL A 28 -29.81 -11.20 -12.41
CA VAL A 28 -29.82 -11.35 -13.86
C VAL A 28 -28.72 -10.48 -14.47
N SER A 29 -27.62 -11.08 -14.88
CA SER A 29 -26.53 -10.35 -15.55
C SER A 29 -26.91 -10.02 -16.99
N ARG A 30 -27.51 -10.99 -17.71
CA ARG A 30 -27.91 -10.81 -19.12
C ARG A 30 -29.05 -11.74 -19.50
N THR A 31 -29.91 -11.29 -20.41
CA THR A 31 -30.91 -12.11 -21.08
C THR A 31 -30.67 -12.12 -22.60
N ARG A 32 -30.96 -13.24 -23.26
CA ARG A 32 -30.93 -13.37 -24.73
C ARG A 32 -32.11 -14.21 -25.18
N ASP A 33 -32.84 -13.73 -26.20
CA ASP A 33 -33.87 -14.47 -26.91
C ASP A 33 -33.30 -14.99 -28.24
N LEU A 34 -33.37 -16.29 -28.45
CA LEU A 34 -32.92 -16.97 -29.65
C LEU A 34 -34.07 -17.83 -30.21
N GLY A 35 -34.97 -17.18 -30.96
CA GLY A 35 -36.06 -17.89 -31.65
C GLY A 35 -37.10 -18.56 -30.74
N GLY A 36 -37.42 -17.92 -29.59
CA GLY A 36 -38.37 -18.40 -28.60
C GLY A 36 -37.74 -19.14 -27.41
N LEU A 37 -36.46 -19.44 -27.48
CA LEU A 37 -35.69 -19.94 -26.34
C LEU A 37 -35.04 -18.74 -25.61
N LEU A 38 -35.42 -18.53 -24.35
CA LEU A 38 -34.85 -17.45 -23.55
C LEU A 38 -33.71 -17.98 -22.68
N PHE A 39 -32.54 -17.35 -22.80
CA PHE A 39 -31.36 -17.64 -22.00
C PHE A 39 -31.11 -16.50 -21.02
N ILE A 40 -30.94 -16.87 -19.74
CA ILE A 40 -30.67 -15.95 -18.62
C ILE A 40 -29.31 -16.31 -18.05
N ARG A 41 -28.39 -15.35 -17.96
CA ARG A 41 -27.17 -15.49 -17.16
C ARG A 41 -27.48 -15.05 -15.75
N LEU A 42 -27.53 -15.97 -14.81
CA LEU A 42 -27.78 -15.73 -13.40
C LEU A 42 -26.44 -15.71 -12.66
N ARG A 43 -26.15 -14.63 -11.95
CA ARG A 43 -24.88 -14.39 -11.26
C ARG A 43 -25.11 -14.28 -9.76
N ASP A 44 -24.23 -14.92 -8.99
CA ASP A 44 -24.02 -14.64 -7.58
C ASP A 44 -22.52 -14.41 -7.31
N ARG A 45 -22.11 -14.33 -6.04
CA ARG A 45 -20.71 -14.16 -5.66
C ARG A 45 -19.79 -15.30 -6.11
N TYR A 46 -20.33 -16.48 -6.34
CA TYR A 46 -19.57 -17.69 -6.63
C TYR A 46 -19.38 -17.95 -8.11
N GLY A 47 -20.16 -17.28 -8.94
CA GLY A 47 -20.04 -17.39 -10.39
C GLY A 47 -21.34 -17.13 -11.14
N ILE A 48 -21.41 -17.69 -12.35
CA ILE A 48 -22.53 -17.51 -13.28
C ILE A 48 -23.01 -18.89 -13.74
N THR A 49 -24.33 -19.08 -13.74
CA THR A 49 -24.98 -20.25 -14.38
C THR A 49 -25.93 -19.76 -15.47
N GLN A 50 -25.90 -20.41 -16.63
CA GLN A 50 -26.92 -20.21 -17.66
C GLN A 50 -28.21 -20.93 -17.28
N VAL A 51 -29.29 -20.18 -17.29
CA VAL A 51 -30.65 -20.71 -17.17
C VAL A 51 -31.32 -20.65 -18.53
N MET A 52 -32.01 -21.70 -18.93
CA MET A 52 -32.75 -21.81 -20.19
C MET A 52 -34.24 -21.93 -19.91
N VAL A 53 -35.04 -21.11 -20.56
CA VAL A 53 -36.52 -21.24 -20.58
C VAL A 53 -36.91 -21.67 -21.99
N GLY A 54 -37.37 -22.90 -22.13
CA GLY A 54 -37.71 -23.52 -23.41
C GLY A 54 -39.22 -23.64 -23.65
N ASP A 55 -39.57 -24.28 -24.77
CA ASP A 55 -40.95 -24.46 -25.20
C ASP A 55 -41.82 -25.22 -24.20
N GLY A 56 -41.22 -26.14 -23.43
CA GLY A 56 -41.90 -26.91 -22.38
C GLY A 56 -42.24 -26.16 -21.10
N ALA A 57 -41.71 -24.92 -20.92
CA ALA A 57 -42.04 -24.13 -19.75
C ALA A 57 -43.49 -23.62 -19.79
N SER A 58 -44.08 -23.41 -18.61
CA SER A 58 -45.43 -22.84 -18.50
C SER A 58 -45.49 -21.41 -19.03
N ASP A 59 -46.65 -20.96 -19.48
CA ASP A 59 -46.85 -19.59 -19.97
C ASP A 59 -46.49 -18.54 -18.88
N ALA A 60 -46.75 -18.82 -17.61
CA ALA A 60 -46.40 -17.97 -16.50
C ALA A 60 -44.87 -17.80 -16.38
N VAL A 61 -44.11 -18.89 -16.50
CA VAL A 61 -42.62 -18.84 -16.47
C VAL A 61 -42.09 -18.10 -17.68
N LYS A 62 -42.61 -18.34 -18.89
CA LYS A 62 -42.23 -17.61 -20.11
C LYS A 62 -42.50 -16.09 -19.99
N GLN A 63 -43.67 -15.73 -19.47
CA GLN A 63 -44.03 -14.33 -19.26
C GLN A 63 -43.13 -13.64 -18.23
N THR A 64 -42.86 -14.32 -17.10
CA THR A 64 -41.92 -13.81 -16.09
C THR A 64 -40.54 -13.64 -16.68
N ALA A 65 -40.03 -14.67 -17.38
CA ALA A 65 -38.69 -14.61 -17.99
C ALA A 65 -38.56 -13.50 -19.04
N ALA A 66 -39.58 -13.28 -19.86
CA ALA A 66 -39.59 -12.18 -20.85
C ALA A 66 -39.61 -10.79 -20.21
N SER A 67 -40.07 -10.65 -18.96
CA SER A 67 -40.09 -9.37 -18.24
C SER A 67 -38.79 -9.05 -17.52
N LEU A 68 -37.85 -10.01 -17.42
CA LEU A 68 -36.60 -9.83 -16.68
C LEU A 68 -35.70 -8.81 -17.36
N LYS A 69 -35.11 -7.96 -16.53
CA LYS A 69 -34.08 -6.99 -16.92
C LYS A 69 -32.81 -7.23 -16.13
N SER A 70 -31.73 -6.58 -16.58
CA SER A 70 -30.45 -6.62 -15.89
C SER A 70 -30.59 -6.24 -14.42
N GLU A 71 -29.88 -6.97 -13.57
CA GLU A 71 -29.80 -6.78 -12.12
C GLU A 71 -31.13 -7.04 -11.35
N TYR A 72 -32.17 -7.60 -12.00
CA TYR A 72 -33.29 -8.15 -11.24
C TYR A 72 -32.77 -9.28 -10.34
N CYS A 73 -33.16 -9.28 -9.06
CA CYS A 73 -32.83 -10.35 -8.12
C CYS A 73 -33.91 -11.42 -8.18
N ILE A 74 -33.52 -12.64 -8.54
CA ILE A 74 -34.47 -13.73 -8.79
C ILE A 74 -34.06 -15.04 -8.12
N ALA A 75 -35.03 -15.92 -7.90
CA ALA A 75 -34.83 -17.33 -7.69
C ALA A 75 -35.29 -18.10 -8.94
N VAL A 76 -34.55 -19.15 -9.30
CA VAL A 76 -34.89 -20.06 -10.37
C VAL A 76 -34.85 -21.46 -9.83
N GLN A 77 -35.97 -22.17 -9.91
CA GLN A 77 -36.03 -23.63 -9.72
C GLN A 77 -35.97 -24.30 -11.08
N GLY A 78 -35.13 -25.32 -11.22
CA GLY A 78 -34.99 -26.01 -12.49
C GLY A 78 -34.12 -27.26 -12.41
N THR A 79 -34.04 -27.96 -13.53
CA THR A 79 -33.26 -29.19 -13.65
C THR A 79 -31.96 -28.92 -14.40
N VAL A 80 -30.84 -29.40 -13.86
CA VAL A 80 -29.52 -29.29 -14.49
C VAL A 80 -29.46 -30.19 -15.72
N ARG A 81 -29.07 -29.63 -16.86
CA ARG A 81 -28.90 -30.29 -18.14
C ARG A 81 -27.50 -30.09 -18.71
N ALA A 82 -26.92 -31.10 -19.34
CA ALA A 82 -25.70 -30.95 -20.11
C ALA A 82 -25.98 -30.11 -21.36
N ARG A 83 -25.05 -29.22 -21.73
CA ARG A 83 -25.07 -28.50 -23.03
C ARG A 83 -24.56 -29.42 -24.15
N ASP A 84 -25.03 -29.17 -25.36
CA ASP A 84 -24.43 -29.80 -26.53
C ASP A 84 -22.97 -29.42 -26.68
N GLN A 85 -22.15 -30.31 -27.21
CA GLN A 85 -20.69 -30.08 -27.36
C GLN A 85 -20.33 -28.77 -28.06
N LYS A 86 -21.14 -28.35 -29.03
CA LYS A 86 -20.94 -27.07 -29.79
C LYS A 86 -21.29 -25.82 -28.99
N ASP A 87 -22.07 -25.95 -27.90
CA ASP A 87 -22.60 -24.88 -27.08
C ASP A 87 -21.87 -24.76 -25.71
N ILE A 88 -20.85 -25.60 -25.48
CA ILE A 88 -20.02 -25.53 -24.27
C ILE A 88 -19.26 -24.18 -24.25
N ASN A 89 -19.42 -23.47 -23.16
CA ASN A 89 -18.66 -22.22 -22.93
C ASN A 89 -17.49 -22.48 -21.97
N ARG A 90 -16.28 -22.52 -22.52
CA ARG A 90 -15.05 -22.80 -21.76
C ARG A 90 -14.61 -21.66 -20.86
N ASP A 91 -15.13 -20.46 -21.05
CA ASP A 91 -14.82 -19.27 -20.23
C ASP A 91 -15.66 -19.22 -18.94
N MET A 92 -16.58 -20.17 -18.75
CA MET A 92 -17.41 -20.29 -17.56
C MET A 92 -17.14 -21.60 -16.84
N ALA A 93 -16.94 -21.57 -15.53
CA ALA A 93 -16.77 -22.78 -14.71
C ALA A 93 -17.95 -23.76 -14.80
N THR A 94 -19.17 -23.23 -15.04
CA THR A 94 -20.42 -24.00 -15.25
C THR A 94 -20.77 -24.19 -16.73
N GLY A 95 -19.81 -23.91 -17.63
CA GLY A 95 -20.08 -23.81 -19.07
C GLY A 95 -20.46 -25.11 -19.79
N GLU A 96 -20.30 -26.28 -19.15
CA GLU A 96 -20.72 -27.57 -19.66
C GLU A 96 -22.20 -27.88 -19.39
N ILE A 97 -22.83 -27.12 -18.50
CA ILE A 97 -24.21 -27.31 -18.07
C ILE A 97 -25.04 -26.04 -18.24
N GLU A 98 -26.34 -26.23 -18.16
CA GLU A 98 -27.32 -25.15 -17.98
C GLU A 98 -28.46 -25.67 -17.11
N VAL A 99 -29.26 -24.77 -16.54
CA VAL A 99 -30.46 -25.13 -15.76
C VAL A 99 -31.70 -24.85 -16.60
N VAL A 100 -32.49 -25.87 -16.86
CA VAL A 100 -33.81 -25.74 -17.50
C VAL A 100 -34.78 -25.26 -16.44
N ALA A 101 -35.33 -24.06 -16.60
CA ALA A 101 -36.20 -23.45 -15.60
C ALA A 101 -37.60 -24.13 -15.58
N ASP A 102 -38.00 -24.58 -14.40
CA ASP A 102 -39.35 -25.06 -14.10
C ASP A 102 -40.21 -23.92 -13.50
N ASP A 103 -39.58 -23.03 -12.69
CA ASP A 103 -40.24 -21.88 -12.06
C ASP A 103 -39.27 -20.75 -11.82
N ILE A 104 -39.75 -19.50 -11.87
CA ILE A 104 -38.97 -18.27 -11.65
C ILE A 104 -39.73 -17.35 -10.70
N PHE A 105 -39.06 -16.93 -9.64
CA PHE A 105 -39.59 -15.98 -8.67
C PHE A 105 -38.73 -14.71 -8.64
N VAL A 106 -39.35 -13.54 -8.81
CA VAL A 106 -38.66 -12.23 -8.73
C VAL A 106 -38.75 -11.71 -7.29
N PHE A 107 -37.59 -11.65 -6.62
CA PHE A 107 -37.52 -11.03 -5.29
C PHE A 107 -37.68 -9.52 -5.38
N THR A 108 -36.89 -8.89 -6.25
CA THR A 108 -36.91 -7.44 -6.46
C THR A 108 -36.54 -7.10 -7.90
N THR A 109 -37.11 -6.02 -8.39
CA THR A 109 -36.75 -5.40 -9.68
C THR A 109 -35.58 -4.44 -9.50
N SER A 110 -34.93 -4.05 -10.60
CA SER A 110 -33.87 -3.05 -10.63
C SER A 110 -34.27 -1.88 -11.52
N GLN A 111 -33.82 -0.69 -11.14
CA GLN A 111 -33.81 0.46 -12.04
C GLN A 111 -32.66 0.35 -13.04
N GLU A 112 -32.59 1.25 -14.02
CA GLU A 112 -31.45 1.37 -14.90
C GLU A 112 -30.19 1.70 -14.09
N LEU A 113 -29.10 0.96 -14.36
CA LEU A 113 -27.87 1.12 -13.63
C LEU A 113 -27.10 2.39 -14.07
N PRO A 114 -26.44 3.09 -13.16
CA PRO A 114 -25.62 4.26 -13.48
C PRO A 114 -24.35 3.89 -14.28
N PHE A 115 -23.91 2.63 -14.23
CA PHE A 115 -22.80 2.05 -14.99
C PHE A 115 -22.96 0.53 -15.11
N SER A 116 -22.20 -0.08 -16.03
CA SER A 116 -22.22 -1.54 -16.21
C SER A 116 -21.49 -2.25 -15.07
N ILE A 117 -22.10 -3.32 -14.57
CA ILE A 117 -21.45 -4.26 -13.62
C ILE A 117 -20.47 -5.17 -14.40
N GLU A 118 -20.81 -5.62 -15.60
CA GLU A 118 -19.90 -6.40 -16.44
C GLU A 118 -18.79 -5.53 -17.01
N GLU A 119 -17.61 -6.10 -17.18
CA GLU A 119 -16.50 -5.44 -17.86
C GLU A 119 -16.88 -5.10 -19.31
N VAL A 120 -16.72 -3.85 -19.68
CA VAL A 120 -16.91 -3.37 -21.04
C VAL A 120 -15.53 -3.04 -21.62
N ARG A 121 -15.22 -3.62 -22.78
CA ARG A 121 -13.99 -3.31 -23.51
C ARG A 121 -14.30 -2.57 -24.81
N GLN A 122 -13.46 -1.59 -25.12
CA GLN A 122 -13.49 -0.89 -26.40
C GLN A 122 -13.02 -1.82 -27.53
N LYS A 123 -13.16 -1.38 -28.78
CA LYS A 123 -12.75 -2.18 -29.95
C LYS A 123 -11.25 -2.47 -30.01
N ASP A 124 -10.44 -1.64 -29.37
CA ASP A 124 -8.99 -1.80 -29.24
C ASP A 124 -8.58 -2.69 -28.03
N GLY A 125 -9.56 -3.24 -27.29
CA GLY A 125 -9.33 -4.07 -26.12
C GLY A 125 -9.22 -3.30 -24.79
N THR A 126 -9.19 -1.97 -24.82
CA THR A 126 -9.10 -1.13 -23.62
C THR A 126 -10.31 -1.30 -22.74
N LEU A 127 -10.10 -1.54 -21.45
CA LEU A 127 -11.17 -1.66 -20.44
C LEU A 127 -11.81 -0.30 -20.18
N VAL A 128 -13.14 -0.24 -20.23
CA VAL A 128 -13.91 0.96 -19.85
C VAL A 128 -14.17 0.90 -18.35
N ILE A 129 -13.45 1.72 -17.60
CA ILE A 129 -13.65 1.87 -16.15
C ILE A 129 -14.56 3.08 -15.93
N PRO A 130 -15.69 2.95 -15.22
CA PRO A 130 -16.51 4.09 -14.85
C PRO A 130 -15.74 5.09 -13.99
N ASN A 131 -16.15 6.36 -14.04
CA ASN A 131 -15.56 7.41 -13.21
C ASN A 131 -15.57 7.03 -11.73
N GLU A 132 -14.49 7.31 -11.00
CA GLU A 132 -14.29 6.91 -9.61
C GLU A 132 -15.36 7.50 -8.68
N ASP A 133 -15.70 8.78 -8.81
CA ASP A 133 -16.73 9.41 -7.96
C ASP A 133 -18.09 8.74 -8.14
N LEU A 134 -18.43 8.35 -9.38
CA LEU A 134 -19.67 7.61 -9.66
C LEU A 134 -19.64 6.21 -9.03
N ARG A 135 -18.51 5.52 -9.09
CA ARG A 135 -18.30 4.22 -8.46
C ARG A 135 -18.38 4.32 -6.94
N LEU A 136 -17.79 5.36 -6.33
CA LEU A 136 -17.87 5.61 -4.90
C LEU A 136 -19.28 5.98 -4.45
N LYS A 137 -20.02 6.77 -5.23
CA LYS A 137 -21.43 7.09 -4.95
C LYS A 137 -22.34 5.87 -4.95
N TYR A 138 -22.11 4.94 -5.89
CA TYR A 138 -22.87 3.70 -6.01
C TYR A 138 -22.01 2.49 -5.63
N ARG A 139 -21.22 2.62 -4.57
CA ARG A 139 -20.20 1.61 -4.18
C ARG A 139 -20.78 0.21 -4.01
N TYR A 140 -22.01 0.07 -3.51
CA TYR A 140 -22.70 -1.21 -3.40
C TYR A 140 -22.99 -1.88 -4.76
N LEU A 141 -23.02 -1.13 -5.87
CA LEU A 141 -23.06 -1.69 -7.22
C LEU A 141 -21.66 -1.99 -7.74
N ASP A 142 -20.69 -1.12 -7.50
CA ASP A 142 -19.30 -1.33 -7.89
C ASP A 142 -18.73 -2.60 -7.25
N LEU A 143 -19.08 -2.88 -5.99
CA LEU A 143 -18.73 -4.12 -5.28
C LEU A 143 -19.33 -5.40 -5.88
N ARG A 144 -20.25 -5.31 -6.85
CA ARG A 144 -20.74 -6.48 -7.64
C ARG A 144 -19.83 -6.84 -8.80
N ARG A 145 -18.91 -5.95 -9.20
CA ARG A 145 -17.98 -6.20 -10.30
C ARG A 145 -16.95 -7.25 -9.89
N ASP A 146 -16.59 -8.12 -10.82
CA ASP A 146 -15.68 -9.25 -10.56
C ASP A 146 -14.33 -8.81 -9.97
N PRO A 147 -13.62 -7.75 -10.46
CA PRO A 147 -12.38 -7.29 -9.85
C PRO A 147 -12.56 -6.86 -8.39
N MET A 148 -13.63 -6.11 -8.11
CA MET A 148 -13.92 -5.66 -6.75
C MET A 148 -14.23 -6.81 -5.79
N GLN A 149 -15.00 -7.80 -6.25
CA GLN A 149 -15.26 -9.01 -5.47
C GLN A 149 -13.99 -9.80 -5.21
N HIS A 150 -13.14 -9.97 -6.23
CA HIS A 150 -11.85 -10.63 -6.09
C HIS A 150 -11.00 -9.97 -5.00
N ASN A 151 -10.84 -8.65 -5.05
CA ASN A 151 -10.03 -7.88 -4.11
C ASN A 151 -10.52 -8.02 -2.65
N ILE A 152 -11.83 -7.92 -2.43
CA ILE A 152 -12.41 -8.07 -1.08
C ILE A 152 -12.34 -9.50 -0.57
N ILE A 153 -12.51 -10.49 -1.44
CA ILE A 153 -12.36 -11.92 -1.09
C ILE A 153 -10.90 -12.22 -0.72
N LEU A 154 -9.94 -11.75 -1.53
CA LEU A 154 -8.50 -11.90 -1.23
C LEU A 154 -8.16 -11.25 0.11
N ARG A 155 -8.67 -10.04 0.39
CA ARG A 155 -8.51 -9.36 1.69
C ARG A 155 -8.97 -10.25 2.84
N SER A 156 -10.13 -10.88 2.73
CA SER A 156 -10.65 -11.79 3.74
C SER A 156 -9.74 -13.01 3.95
N GLN A 157 -9.24 -13.59 2.85
CA GLN A 157 -8.34 -14.74 2.89
C GLN A 157 -6.99 -14.38 3.52
N VAL A 158 -6.42 -13.22 3.18
CA VAL A 158 -5.17 -12.71 3.78
C VAL A 158 -5.33 -12.49 5.29
N ALA A 159 -6.43 -11.87 5.72
CA ALA A 159 -6.71 -11.68 7.14
C ALA A 159 -6.81 -13.02 7.90
N PHE A 160 -7.43 -14.02 7.29
CA PHE A 160 -7.51 -15.37 7.85
C PHE A 160 -6.13 -16.06 7.90
N ALA A 161 -5.35 -16.01 6.82
CA ALA A 161 -4.01 -16.58 6.76
C ALA A 161 -3.06 -15.94 7.79
N THR A 162 -3.18 -14.62 8.00
CA THR A 162 -2.45 -13.89 9.05
C THR A 162 -2.74 -14.45 10.43
N ARG A 163 -4.03 -14.60 10.78
CA ARG A 163 -4.45 -15.17 12.07
C ARG A 163 -3.95 -16.60 12.25
N GLU A 164 -4.07 -17.42 11.24
CA GLU A 164 -3.60 -18.80 11.27
C GLU A 164 -2.10 -18.89 11.55
N TYR A 165 -1.27 -18.11 10.85
CA TYR A 165 0.17 -18.10 11.04
C TYR A 165 0.56 -17.59 12.44
N LEU A 166 0.07 -16.42 12.83
CA LEU A 166 0.45 -15.78 14.09
C LEU A 166 -0.02 -16.60 15.30
N THR A 167 -1.26 -17.10 15.28
CA THR A 167 -1.76 -17.99 16.34
C THR A 167 -0.92 -19.28 16.41
N GLY A 168 -0.55 -19.85 15.26
CA GLY A 168 0.36 -21.01 15.18
C GLY A 168 1.76 -20.75 15.73
N LYS A 169 2.18 -19.48 15.83
CA LYS A 169 3.45 -19.02 16.44
C LYS A 169 3.29 -18.59 17.92
N GLY A 170 2.12 -18.79 18.51
CA GLY A 170 1.85 -18.48 19.91
C GLY A 170 1.47 -17.02 20.18
N PHE A 171 1.15 -16.25 19.16
CA PHE A 171 0.61 -14.90 19.33
C PHE A 171 -0.85 -14.96 19.78
N LEU A 172 -1.23 -14.03 20.65
CA LEU A 172 -2.59 -13.79 21.08
C LEU A 172 -3.19 -12.59 20.34
N GLU A 173 -4.35 -12.76 19.73
CA GLU A 173 -5.12 -11.63 19.19
C GLU A 173 -5.83 -10.93 20.34
N ILE A 174 -5.43 -9.67 20.62
CA ILE A 174 -5.96 -8.89 21.73
C ILE A 174 -6.42 -7.53 21.20
N GLU A 175 -7.69 -7.19 21.44
CA GLU A 175 -8.24 -5.89 21.08
C GLU A 175 -7.76 -4.79 22.02
N THR A 176 -7.39 -3.65 21.45
CA THR A 176 -7.04 -2.44 22.19
C THR A 176 -8.14 -1.40 22.08
N PRO A 177 -8.23 -0.44 23.03
CA PRO A 177 -9.29 0.57 22.98
C PRO A 177 -9.27 1.43 21.72
N THR A 178 -10.45 1.74 21.18
CA THR A 178 -10.63 2.72 20.09
C THR A 178 -10.76 4.14 20.63
N PHE A 179 -11.34 4.32 21.84
CA PHE A 179 -11.39 5.60 22.52
C PHE A 179 -10.22 5.71 23.50
N ILE A 180 -9.22 6.48 23.12
CA ILE A 180 -8.00 6.66 23.89
C ILE A 180 -7.79 8.11 24.28
N LYS A 181 -6.74 8.38 25.04
CA LYS A 181 -6.26 9.74 25.29
C LYS A 181 -5.49 10.23 24.05
N SER A 182 -5.69 11.49 23.69
CA SER A 182 -4.88 12.13 22.65
C SER A 182 -3.39 12.10 23.02
N THR A 183 -2.56 11.60 22.12
CA THR A 183 -1.12 11.48 22.27
C THR A 183 -0.44 11.89 20.95
N PRO A 184 0.59 12.72 21.01
CA PRO A 184 1.29 13.17 19.79
C PRO A 184 2.18 12.05 19.24
N GLU A 185 1.70 11.34 18.20
CA GLU A 185 2.42 10.22 17.56
C GLU A 185 2.85 10.52 16.10
N GLY A 186 2.77 11.79 15.67
CA GLY A 186 3.19 12.21 14.32
C GLY A 186 2.06 12.81 13.48
N ALA A 187 0.93 12.12 13.30
CA ALA A 187 -0.25 12.65 12.63
C ALA A 187 -1.14 13.47 13.58
N ARG A 188 -2.13 14.19 13.01
CA ARG A 188 -3.20 14.79 13.83
C ARG A 188 -4.20 13.73 14.24
N ASP A 189 -4.74 13.89 15.47
CA ASP A 189 -5.74 13.00 16.00
C ASP A 189 -7.15 13.40 15.57
N TYR A 190 -8.00 12.41 15.29
CA TYR A 190 -9.45 12.60 15.28
C TYR A 190 -9.96 12.66 16.72
N LEU A 191 -10.66 13.73 17.08
CA LEU A 191 -11.18 13.96 18.43
C LEU A 191 -12.69 13.66 18.50
N VAL A 192 -13.10 12.96 19.55
CA VAL A 192 -14.49 12.65 19.84
C VAL A 192 -14.87 13.30 21.18
N PRO A 193 -15.81 14.26 21.19
CA PRO A 193 -16.20 14.94 22.42
C PRO A 193 -16.94 14.00 23.37
N SER A 194 -16.69 14.15 24.68
CA SER A 194 -17.33 13.36 25.73
C SER A 194 -18.60 14.05 26.25
N ARG A 195 -19.76 13.43 26.07
CA ARG A 195 -21.04 13.94 26.65
C ARG A 195 -21.01 13.89 28.19
N VAL A 196 -20.37 12.87 28.75
CA VAL A 196 -20.36 12.66 30.23
C VAL A 196 -19.36 13.57 30.95
N HIS A 197 -18.31 14.01 30.24
CA HIS A 197 -17.27 14.88 30.79
C HIS A 197 -17.13 16.14 29.92
N PRO A 198 -17.90 17.18 30.16
CA PRO A 198 -17.88 18.43 29.39
C PRO A 198 -16.45 19.00 29.24
N GLY A 199 -16.09 19.43 28.01
CA GLY A 199 -14.78 19.98 27.69
C GLY A 199 -13.65 18.95 27.62
N LYS A 200 -13.96 17.63 27.71
CA LYS A 200 -13.00 16.55 27.51
C LYS A 200 -13.30 15.77 26.24
N PHE A 201 -12.25 15.26 25.62
CA PHE A 201 -12.31 14.53 24.36
C PHE A 201 -11.62 13.17 24.50
N TYR A 202 -12.15 12.19 23.82
CA TYR A 202 -11.44 11.00 23.42
C TYR A 202 -10.70 11.28 22.10
N SER A 203 -9.66 10.52 21.82
CA SER A 203 -9.00 10.47 20.52
C SER A 203 -9.22 9.10 19.90
N LEU A 204 -9.30 9.03 18.57
CA LEU A 204 -9.19 7.77 17.84
C LEU A 204 -7.71 7.41 17.69
N PRO A 205 -7.31 6.12 17.81
CA PRO A 205 -5.92 5.71 17.84
C PRO A 205 -5.26 5.81 16.46
N GLN A 206 -4.10 6.44 16.40
CA GLN A 206 -3.26 6.43 15.19
C GLN A 206 -2.66 5.04 14.94
N SER A 207 -2.40 4.30 16.01
CA SER A 207 -2.00 2.90 16.06
C SER A 207 -2.19 2.35 17.49
N PRO A 208 -2.12 1.02 17.71
CA PRO A 208 -2.11 0.43 19.06
C PRO A 208 -0.81 0.63 19.84
N GLN A 209 0.12 1.47 19.39
CA GLN A 209 1.52 1.52 19.84
C GLN A 209 1.70 1.53 21.37
N LEU A 210 0.96 2.37 22.09
CA LEU A 210 1.12 2.49 23.53
C LEU A 210 0.55 1.27 24.28
N TYR A 211 -0.57 0.75 23.81
CA TYR A 211 -1.26 -0.37 24.43
C TYR A 211 -0.53 -1.70 24.20
N LYS A 212 0.03 -1.93 23.01
CA LYS A 212 0.79 -3.15 22.75
C LYS A 212 2.04 -3.25 23.61
N GLN A 213 2.72 -2.12 23.88
CA GLN A 213 3.84 -2.09 24.84
C GLN A 213 3.38 -2.39 26.28
N LEU A 214 2.20 -1.87 26.69
CA LEU A 214 1.61 -2.22 27.98
C LEU A 214 1.26 -3.70 28.09
N LEU A 215 0.84 -4.35 27.00
CA LEU A 215 0.60 -5.80 26.95
C LEU A 215 1.90 -6.58 27.17
N MET A 216 3.04 -6.09 26.64
CA MET A 216 4.34 -6.69 26.92
C MET A 216 4.72 -6.57 28.41
N VAL A 217 4.54 -5.39 29.01
CA VAL A 217 4.71 -5.17 30.46
C VAL A 217 3.76 -6.08 31.26
N SER A 218 2.58 -6.37 30.74
CA SER A 218 1.57 -7.24 31.36
C SER A 218 1.89 -8.75 31.22
N GLY A 219 2.97 -9.14 30.53
CA GLY A 219 3.43 -10.51 30.40
C GLY A 219 2.70 -11.36 29.37
N PHE A 220 2.10 -10.75 28.34
CA PHE A 220 1.44 -11.49 27.26
C PHE A 220 2.40 -12.05 26.20
N ASP A 221 3.68 -11.74 26.27
CA ASP A 221 4.79 -12.18 25.42
C ASP A 221 4.63 -11.88 23.93
N LYS A 222 3.55 -12.33 23.29
CA LYS A 222 3.32 -12.20 21.85
C LYS A 222 1.89 -11.73 21.59
N TYR A 223 1.76 -10.55 21.06
CA TYR A 223 0.50 -9.89 20.74
C TYR A 223 0.39 -9.65 19.24
N PHE A 224 -0.82 -9.78 18.70
CA PHE A 224 -1.19 -9.17 17.43
C PHE A 224 -2.63 -8.67 17.43
N GLN A 225 -2.95 -7.81 16.48
CA GLN A 225 -4.31 -7.33 16.20
C GLN A 225 -4.42 -6.94 14.74
N ILE A 226 -5.51 -7.28 14.07
CA ILE A 226 -5.90 -6.64 12.81
C ILE A 226 -6.62 -5.34 13.19
N ALA A 227 -5.83 -4.28 13.36
CA ALA A 227 -6.24 -3.04 14.02
C ALA A 227 -6.75 -1.99 13.03
N ARG A 228 -7.86 -1.32 13.37
CA ARG A 228 -8.26 -0.07 12.71
C ARG A 228 -7.46 1.07 13.29
N CYS A 229 -6.87 1.85 12.39
CA CYS A 229 -6.07 3.04 12.69
C CYS A 229 -6.69 4.26 12.03
N TYR A 230 -6.49 5.43 12.65
CA TYR A 230 -7.13 6.69 12.24
C TYR A 230 -6.06 7.80 12.25
N ARG A 231 -5.89 8.50 11.13
CA ARG A 231 -4.95 9.62 11.01
C ARG A 231 -5.59 10.75 10.22
N ASP A 232 -5.62 11.93 10.79
CA ASP A 232 -6.08 13.14 10.12
C ASP A 232 -4.93 13.72 9.27
N GLU A 233 -4.74 13.12 8.12
CA GLU A 233 -3.74 13.47 7.11
C GLU A 233 -4.42 13.62 5.74
N ASP A 234 -3.72 14.28 4.80
CA ASP A 234 -4.20 14.39 3.43
C ASP A 234 -4.38 13.01 2.79
N ALA A 235 -5.58 12.74 2.30
CA ALA A 235 -5.90 11.51 1.59
C ALA A 235 -5.16 11.46 0.24
N ARG A 236 -4.69 10.26 -0.14
CA ARG A 236 -4.00 9.98 -1.41
C ARG A 236 -4.39 8.58 -1.88
N GLY A 237 -3.97 8.22 -3.09
CA GLY A 237 -4.22 6.87 -3.62
C GLY A 237 -3.74 5.72 -2.72
N ASP A 238 -2.75 5.95 -1.85
CA ASP A 238 -2.20 4.99 -0.90
C ASP A 238 -2.41 5.37 0.58
N ARG A 239 -3.24 6.40 0.88
CA ARG A 239 -3.55 6.89 2.23
C ARG A 239 -5.03 7.19 2.39
N GLN A 240 -5.60 6.70 3.50
CA GLN A 240 -6.97 6.95 3.93
C GLN A 240 -6.98 7.47 5.37
N PRO A 241 -7.98 8.29 5.76
CA PRO A 241 -8.10 8.77 7.15
C PRO A 241 -8.33 7.62 8.14
N GLU A 242 -8.86 6.51 7.68
CA GLU A 242 -9.02 5.27 8.41
C GLU A 242 -8.52 4.08 7.58
N PHE A 243 -7.64 3.26 8.17
CA PHE A 243 -7.00 2.14 7.49
C PHE A 243 -6.78 0.97 8.45
N THR A 244 -6.29 -0.16 7.95
CA THR A 244 -6.11 -1.37 8.75
C THR A 244 -4.63 -1.79 8.73
N GLN A 245 -4.11 -2.14 9.92
CA GLN A 245 -2.78 -2.71 10.10
C GLN A 245 -2.86 -4.13 10.67
N ILE A 246 -1.89 -4.96 10.29
CA ILE A 246 -1.54 -6.18 11.03
C ILE A 246 -0.52 -5.74 12.07
N ASP A 247 -0.98 -5.41 13.27
CA ASP A 247 -0.12 -4.91 14.33
C ASP A 247 0.39 -6.04 15.21
N MET A 248 1.71 -6.11 15.47
CA MET A 248 2.35 -7.16 16.26
C MET A 248 3.39 -6.58 17.22
N GLU A 249 3.54 -7.23 18.39
CA GLU A 249 4.59 -6.93 19.37
C GLU A 249 5.02 -8.21 20.08
N MET A 250 6.30 -8.34 20.40
CA MET A 250 6.91 -9.50 21.07
C MET A 250 7.83 -9.06 22.20
N SER A 251 7.81 -9.79 23.32
CA SER A 251 8.73 -9.65 24.44
C SER A 251 9.91 -10.60 24.32
N PHE A 252 11.01 -10.28 25.03
CA PHE A 252 12.23 -11.09 25.13
C PHE A 252 12.80 -11.48 23.76
N THR A 253 12.72 -10.56 22.82
CA THR A 253 13.06 -10.72 21.40
C THR A 253 14.16 -9.76 21.00
N ASP A 254 14.70 -9.98 19.80
CA ASP A 254 15.61 -9.08 19.10
C ASP A 254 15.06 -8.72 17.71
N ARG A 255 15.76 -7.83 17.02
CA ARG A 255 15.39 -7.41 15.66
C ARG A 255 15.24 -8.59 14.72
N GLU A 256 16.19 -9.54 14.72
CA GLU A 256 16.19 -10.65 13.76
C GLU A 256 14.99 -11.59 13.96
N GLU A 257 14.53 -11.79 15.20
CA GLU A 257 13.33 -12.59 15.45
C GLU A 257 12.07 -11.89 14.94
N VAL A 258 11.97 -10.56 15.08
CA VAL A 258 10.85 -9.79 14.50
C VAL A 258 10.87 -9.88 12.96
N LEU A 259 12.05 -9.68 12.34
CA LEU A 259 12.17 -9.76 10.86
C LEU A 259 11.81 -11.15 10.37
N THR A 260 12.37 -12.22 10.96
CA THR A 260 12.11 -13.60 10.50
C THR A 260 10.67 -14.05 10.76
N THR A 261 10.03 -13.60 11.82
CA THR A 261 8.60 -13.84 12.08
C THR A 261 7.74 -13.20 11.01
N THR A 262 8.06 -11.96 10.64
CA THR A 262 7.35 -11.22 9.59
C THR A 262 7.58 -11.85 8.21
N GLU A 263 8.80 -12.25 7.87
CA GLU A 263 9.12 -12.98 6.63
C GLU A 263 8.28 -14.25 6.51
N GLY A 264 8.24 -15.05 7.58
CA GLY A 264 7.44 -16.28 7.61
C GLY A 264 5.93 -16.02 7.49
N MET A 265 5.43 -14.92 8.07
CA MET A 265 4.03 -14.51 7.89
C MET A 265 3.74 -14.16 6.43
N MET A 266 4.58 -13.35 5.78
CA MET A 266 4.41 -12.99 4.36
C MET A 266 4.48 -14.22 3.46
N GLN A 267 5.45 -15.13 3.70
CA GLN A 267 5.57 -16.39 2.95
C GLN A 267 4.30 -17.25 3.08
N HIS A 268 3.75 -17.36 4.29
CA HIS A 268 2.52 -18.11 4.54
C HIS A 268 1.32 -17.49 3.81
N ILE A 269 1.16 -16.16 3.90
CA ILE A 269 0.08 -15.42 3.24
C ILE A 269 0.15 -15.62 1.73
N PHE A 270 1.29 -15.34 1.09
CA PHE A 270 1.45 -15.44 -0.36
C PHE A 270 1.26 -16.86 -0.87
N LYS A 271 1.82 -17.84 -0.16
CA LYS A 271 1.66 -19.25 -0.53
C LYS A 271 0.21 -19.69 -0.45
N LYS A 272 -0.50 -19.30 0.61
CA LYS A 272 -1.87 -19.75 0.87
C LYS A 272 -2.91 -19.08 -0.02
N THR A 273 -2.70 -17.80 -0.38
CA THR A 273 -3.73 -17.01 -1.07
C THR A 273 -3.48 -16.86 -2.57
N LEU A 274 -2.22 -16.85 -3.01
CA LEU A 274 -1.83 -16.68 -4.41
C LEU A 274 -1.11 -17.91 -4.99
N ASP A 275 -0.84 -18.95 -4.19
CA ASP A 275 0.08 -20.07 -4.49
C ASP A 275 1.48 -19.58 -4.93
N TYR A 276 1.88 -18.39 -4.51
CA TYR A 276 3.15 -17.78 -4.84
C TYR A 276 4.21 -18.10 -3.76
N THR A 277 5.41 -18.48 -4.19
CA THR A 277 6.50 -18.83 -3.27
C THR A 277 7.50 -17.69 -3.18
N LEU A 278 7.54 -17.01 -2.04
CA LEU A 278 8.51 -15.97 -1.74
C LEU A 278 9.88 -16.58 -1.34
N PRO A 279 10.98 -15.81 -1.49
CA PRO A 279 12.30 -16.22 -1.00
C PRO A 279 12.31 -16.55 0.49
N ALA A 280 13.21 -17.44 0.93
CA ALA A 280 13.33 -17.82 2.33
C ALA A 280 13.79 -16.66 3.24
N LYS A 281 14.55 -15.73 2.69
CA LYS A 281 14.98 -14.48 3.35
C LYS A 281 14.81 -13.32 2.40
N PHE A 282 14.47 -12.15 2.94
CA PHE A 282 14.40 -10.90 2.19
C PHE A 282 15.75 -10.17 2.28
N ASP A 283 16.06 -9.38 1.26
CA ASP A 283 17.27 -8.57 1.25
C ASP A 283 17.27 -7.58 2.42
N ARG A 284 18.45 -7.31 2.98
CA ARG A 284 18.65 -6.32 4.04
C ARG A 284 19.57 -5.23 3.51
N ILE A 285 19.07 -3.99 3.47
CA ILE A 285 19.77 -2.84 2.94
C ILE A 285 19.79 -1.75 4.03
N ALA A 286 20.97 -1.22 4.33
CA ALA A 286 21.06 -0.08 5.23
C ALA A 286 20.40 1.15 4.60
N TRP A 287 19.77 1.99 5.40
CA TRP A 287 19.08 3.20 4.93
C TRP A 287 19.95 4.09 4.04
N GLU A 288 21.19 4.34 4.45
CA GLU A 288 22.13 5.12 3.65
C GLU A 288 22.44 4.48 2.29
N ASP A 289 22.55 3.14 2.24
CA ASP A 289 22.80 2.41 0.98
C ASP A 289 21.55 2.42 0.09
N ALA A 290 20.34 2.35 0.67
CA ALA A 290 19.09 2.45 -0.06
C ALA A 290 18.98 3.81 -0.77
N PHE A 291 19.29 4.91 -0.08
CA PHE A 291 19.36 6.23 -0.70
C PHE A 291 20.49 6.32 -1.73
N ASP A 292 21.66 5.83 -1.40
CA ASP A 292 22.84 5.92 -2.27
C ASP A 292 22.68 5.16 -3.58
N TRP A 293 22.05 3.99 -3.54
CA TRP A 293 21.87 3.14 -4.72
C TRP A 293 20.55 3.36 -5.46
N TYR A 294 19.50 3.79 -4.77
CA TYR A 294 18.15 3.84 -5.35
C TYR A 294 17.44 5.18 -5.16
N GLY A 295 17.99 6.06 -4.31
CA GLY A 295 17.43 7.39 -4.03
C GLY A 295 16.17 7.39 -3.18
N SER A 296 15.94 6.34 -2.40
CA SER A 296 14.73 6.19 -1.59
C SER A 296 14.94 5.16 -0.48
N ASP A 297 14.28 5.36 0.65
CA ASP A 297 14.09 4.38 1.73
C ASP A 297 13.08 3.26 1.39
N LYS A 298 12.42 3.35 0.23
CA LYS A 298 11.47 2.36 -0.29
C LYS A 298 11.77 2.04 -1.76
N PRO A 299 12.92 1.40 -2.03
CA PRO A 299 13.36 1.13 -3.39
C PRO A 299 12.48 0.06 -4.08
N ASP A 300 12.23 0.25 -5.37
CA ASP A 300 11.74 -0.82 -6.22
C ASP A 300 12.92 -1.67 -6.71
N LEU A 301 13.00 -2.90 -6.22
CA LEU A 301 14.10 -3.83 -6.50
C LEU A 301 13.80 -4.83 -7.62
N ARG A 302 12.66 -4.71 -8.30
CA ARG A 302 12.30 -5.58 -9.43
C ARG A 302 13.20 -5.38 -10.65
N PHE A 303 14.02 -4.33 -10.67
CA PHE A 303 14.97 -4.07 -11.75
C PHE A 303 16.30 -3.54 -11.20
N ASP A 304 17.37 -3.97 -11.85
CA ASP A 304 18.74 -3.61 -11.47
C ASP A 304 19.21 -2.37 -12.26
N LEU A 305 19.04 -1.20 -11.65
CA LEU A 305 19.52 0.08 -12.17
C LEU A 305 20.01 0.93 -10.99
N LYS A 306 21.17 0.59 -10.43
CA LYS A 306 21.76 1.26 -9.27
C LYS A 306 22.43 2.57 -9.65
N MET A 307 22.20 3.59 -8.84
CA MET A 307 23.02 4.81 -8.89
C MET A 307 24.42 4.53 -8.37
N GLN A 308 25.39 5.34 -8.81
CA GLN A 308 26.78 5.24 -8.43
C GLN A 308 27.32 6.58 -7.98
N ASP A 309 28.31 6.58 -7.10
CA ASP A 309 29.06 7.78 -6.76
C ASP A 309 29.91 8.24 -7.97
N ALA A 310 29.81 9.52 -8.30
CA ALA A 310 30.53 10.10 -9.43
C ALA A 310 31.45 11.25 -8.99
N ALA A 311 31.77 11.39 -7.70
CA ALA A 311 32.60 12.47 -7.15
C ALA A 311 33.92 12.65 -7.91
N PHE A 312 34.54 11.57 -8.37
CA PHE A 312 35.79 11.59 -9.12
C PHE A 312 35.73 12.42 -10.41
N MET A 313 34.54 12.63 -10.97
CA MET A 313 34.38 13.44 -12.19
C MET A 313 34.66 14.93 -11.96
N ALA A 314 34.53 15.40 -10.73
CA ALA A 314 34.84 16.77 -10.37
C ALA A 314 36.35 17.09 -10.52
N ASP A 315 37.21 16.10 -10.40
CA ASP A 315 38.66 16.23 -10.55
C ASP A 315 39.12 16.10 -12.01
N LEU A 316 38.27 15.55 -12.88
CA LEU A 316 38.63 15.30 -14.29
C LEU A 316 38.39 16.51 -15.21
N ALA A 317 37.55 17.46 -14.79
CA ALA A 317 37.18 18.63 -15.58
C ALA A 317 36.80 19.83 -14.73
N ASP A 318 37.01 21.03 -15.27
CA ASP A 318 36.58 22.29 -14.64
C ASP A 318 35.08 22.54 -14.90
N PHE A 319 34.23 21.73 -14.25
CA PHE A 319 32.78 21.86 -14.33
C PHE A 319 32.20 22.15 -12.94
N ASN A 320 31.94 23.45 -12.69
CA ASN A 320 31.58 23.97 -11.37
C ASN A 320 30.38 23.25 -10.72
N ALA A 321 29.38 22.88 -11.51
CA ALA A 321 28.21 22.18 -10.97
C ALA A 321 28.57 20.83 -10.30
N PHE A 322 29.58 20.12 -10.81
CA PHE A 322 30.03 18.86 -10.22
C PHE A 322 30.96 19.06 -9.02
N LYS A 323 31.73 20.14 -9.01
CA LYS A 323 32.61 20.48 -7.85
C LYS A 323 31.77 20.74 -6.59
N ALA A 324 30.63 21.41 -6.71
CA ALA A 324 29.76 21.71 -5.58
C ALA A 324 29.20 20.43 -4.93
N GLY A 325 28.70 19.48 -5.73
CA GLY A 325 28.16 18.22 -5.21
C GLY A 325 29.25 17.25 -4.74
N ALA A 326 30.44 17.27 -5.36
CA ALA A 326 31.55 16.41 -4.94
C ALA A 326 32.18 16.85 -3.61
N ALA A 327 32.09 18.13 -3.25
CA ALA A 327 32.81 18.74 -2.13
C ALA A 327 32.33 18.24 -0.74
N ASN A 328 31.31 17.39 -0.68
CA ASN A 328 30.76 16.86 0.58
C ASN A 328 30.59 17.95 1.65
N SER A 329 29.93 19.04 1.30
CA SER A 329 29.59 20.13 2.20
C SER A 329 28.42 19.72 3.11
N GLY A 330 28.57 18.60 3.83
CA GLY A 330 27.52 18.11 4.73
C GLY A 330 26.99 19.24 5.58
N ARG A 331 25.66 19.45 5.55
CA ARG A 331 25.00 20.34 6.51
C ARG A 331 25.47 19.98 7.91
N THR A 332 25.69 20.95 8.74
CA THR A 332 26.36 20.85 10.05
C THR A 332 25.79 19.76 10.96
N PHE A 333 24.59 19.26 10.67
CA PHE A 333 23.84 18.32 11.49
C PHE A 333 23.59 16.94 10.85
N GLN A 334 23.90 16.76 9.57
CA GLN A 334 23.82 15.46 8.90
C GLN A 334 25.20 15.13 8.31
N ARG A 335 25.97 14.34 9.06
CA ARG A 335 27.36 13.99 8.68
C ARG A 335 27.41 12.85 7.68
N HIS A 336 26.62 12.94 6.60
CA HIS A 336 26.79 11.99 5.51
C HIS A 336 28.13 12.22 4.82
N LYS A 337 29.02 11.26 4.93
CA LYS A 337 30.34 11.27 4.28
C LYS A 337 30.25 10.97 2.77
N ARG A 338 29.06 10.94 2.21
CA ARG A 338 28.78 10.55 0.83
C ARG A 338 28.61 11.78 -0.05
N SER A 339 29.12 11.71 -1.27
CA SER A 339 29.03 12.78 -2.26
C SER A 339 27.60 13.00 -2.76
N GLY A 340 27.21 14.25 -2.97
CA GLY A 340 26.00 14.64 -3.67
C GLY A 340 26.13 14.67 -5.20
N LEU A 341 27.20 14.10 -5.76
CA LEU A 341 27.31 13.87 -7.21
C LEU A 341 27.06 12.41 -7.54
N LYS A 342 25.89 12.13 -8.10
CA LYS A 342 25.42 10.77 -8.42
C LYS A 342 25.29 10.56 -9.92
N ALA A 343 25.61 9.34 -10.37
CA ALA A 343 25.48 8.90 -11.75
C ALA A 343 24.52 7.74 -11.87
N LEU A 344 23.85 7.66 -13.02
CA LEU A 344 23.03 6.53 -13.45
C LEU A 344 23.46 6.14 -14.86
N VAL A 345 23.83 4.86 -15.05
CA VAL A 345 24.22 4.32 -16.35
C VAL A 345 23.09 3.48 -16.89
N VAL A 346 22.45 3.95 -17.95
CA VAL A 346 21.32 3.27 -18.59
C VAL A 346 21.85 2.54 -19.82
N LYS A 347 21.81 1.22 -19.75
CA LYS A 347 22.46 0.34 -20.73
C LYS A 347 21.74 0.32 -22.08
N ASN A 348 22.52 0.47 -23.15
CA ASN A 348 22.11 0.23 -24.54
C ASN A 348 20.86 1.02 -24.99
N VAL A 349 20.79 2.30 -24.64
CA VAL A 349 19.62 3.17 -24.94
C VAL A 349 20.00 4.55 -25.53
N ALA A 350 21.27 4.82 -25.80
CA ALA A 350 21.71 6.14 -26.27
C ALA A 350 20.96 6.61 -27.53
N ASP A 351 20.70 5.70 -28.48
CA ASP A 351 19.97 5.98 -29.72
C ASP A 351 18.46 6.17 -29.49
N LYS A 352 17.91 5.60 -28.45
CA LYS A 352 16.46 5.65 -28.16
C LYS A 352 16.06 6.93 -27.44
N TYR A 353 16.98 7.60 -26.76
CA TYR A 353 16.72 8.82 -26.00
C TYR A 353 17.06 10.07 -26.80
N SER A 354 16.05 10.73 -27.32
CA SER A 354 16.19 12.05 -27.91
C SER A 354 16.41 13.14 -26.84
N ARG A 355 16.83 14.32 -27.25
CA ARG A 355 16.93 15.47 -26.33
C ARG A 355 15.60 15.75 -25.60
N LYS A 356 14.47 15.62 -26.30
CA LYS A 356 13.13 15.78 -25.72
C LYS A 356 12.84 14.77 -24.62
N ASN A 357 13.25 13.51 -24.80
CA ASN A 357 13.09 12.48 -23.75
C ASN A 357 13.92 12.81 -22.53
N ILE A 358 15.15 13.32 -22.71
CA ILE A 358 16.04 13.70 -21.60
C ILE A 358 15.50 14.94 -20.87
N GLU A 359 14.94 15.91 -21.59
CA GLU A 359 14.26 17.08 -21.00
C GLU A 359 13.04 16.67 -20.16
N ALA A 360 12.32 15.60 -20.56
CA ALA A 360 11.25 15.04 -19.74
C ALA A 360 11.78 14.40 -18.43
N LEU A 361 12.90 13.67 -18.49
CA LEU A 361 13.58 13.14 -17.29
C LEU A 361 14.11 14.26 -16.39
N GLU A 362 14.63 15.35 -16.97
CA GLU A 362 15.07 16.53 -16.21
C GLU A 362 13.90 17.18 -15.48
N ALA A 363 12.73 17.26 -16.11
CA ALA A 363 11.52 17.75 -15.43
C ALA A 363 11.15 16.89 -14.22
N VAL A 364 11.29 15.57 -14.31
CA VAL A 364 11.11 14.66 -13.17
C VAL A 364 12.13 15.00 -12.06
N ALA A 365 13.41 15.11 -12.38
CA ALA A 365 14.44 15.45 -11.38
C ALA A 365 14.15 16.79 -10.67
N LYS A 366 13.72 17.80 -11.42
CA LYS A 366 13.37 19.13 -10.89
C LYS A 366 12.19 19.13 -9.92
N THR A 367 11.23 18.22 -10.10
CA THR A 367 10.12 18.03 -9.15
C THR A 367 10.64 17.68 -7.75
N TYR A 368 11.83 17.06 -7.68
CA TYR A 368 12.52 16.70 -6.43
C TYR A 368 13.67 17.66 -6.10
N LYS A 369 13.53 18.94 -6.45
CA LYS A 369 14.43 20.05 -6.12
C LYS A 369 15.81 20.01 -6.78
N ALA A 370 16.09 19.10 -7.72
CA ALA A 370 17.34 19.14 -8.46
C ALA A 370 17.45 20.43 -9.29
N LYS A 371 18.65 21.03 -9.35
CA LYS A 371 18.93 22.21 -10.18
C LYS A 371 18.93 21.89 -11.67
N GLY A 372 19.13 20.61 -12.05
CA GLY A 372 19.13 20.11 -13.41
C GLY A 372 19.55 18.64 -13.50
N LEU A 373 19.48 18.08 -14.71
CA LEU A 373 19.94 16.72 -15.03
C LEU A 373 21.04 16.81 -16.08
N ALA A 374 22.30 16.62 -15.68
CA ALA A 374 23.41 16.55 -16.62
C ALA A 374 23.41 15.17 -17.31
N TRP A 375 23.84 15.13 -18.57
CA TRP A 375 23.84 13.88 -19.33
C TRP A 375 24.91 13.86 -20.40
N MET A 376 25.29 12.66 -20.82
CA MET A 376 26.06 12.38 -22.02
C MET A 376 25.79 10.96 -22.51
N LYS A 377 26.04 10.72 -23.78
CA LYS A 377 25.88 9.40 -24.43
C LYS A 377 27.26 8.84 -24.79
N VAL A 378 27.42 7.54 -24.71
CA VAL A 378 28.57 6.83 -25.27
C VAL A 378 28.17 6.33 -26.66
N ASN A 379 28.76 6.88 -27.73
CA ASN A 379 28.41 6.45 -29.09
C ASN A 379 29.02 5.09 -29.47
N ALA A 380 28.79 4.64 -30.70
CA ALA A 380 29.28 3.34 -31.21
C ALA A 380 30.80 3.23 -31.25
N GLU A 381 31.50 4.34 -31.38
CA GLU A 381 32.94 4.45 -31.35
C GLU A 381 33.52 4.46 -29.93
N GLY A 382 32.71 4.70 -28.91
CA GLY A 382 33.09 4.84 -27.50
C GLY A 382 33.45 6.28 -27.11
N VAL A 383 33.02 7.28 -27.90
CA VAL A 383 33.23 8.71 -27.65
C VAL A 383 31.97 9.31 -27.00
N PHE A 384 32.17 10.29 -26.12
CA PHE A 384 31.04 10.98 -25.50
C PHE A 384 30.41 12.00 -26.44
N GLU A 385 29.07 11.99 -26.48
CA GLU A 385 28.26 12.93 -27.28
C GLU A 385 27.15 13.59 -26.44
N GLY A 386 26.84 14.84 -26.79
CA GLY A 386 25.71 15.60 -26.22
C GLY A 386 25.96 16.11 -24.79
N GLY A 387 25.03 16.91 -24.31
CA GLY A 387 25.04 17.43 -22.93
C GLY A 387 26.37 18.02 -22.47
N ILE A 388 26.96 17.39 -21.45
CA ILE A 388 28.22 17.83 -20.83
C ILE A 388 29.47 17.19 -21.46
N SER A 389 29.35 16.42 -22.54
CA SER A 389 30.44 15.65 -23.15
C SER A 389 31.69 16.48 -23.47
N LYS A 390 31.51 17.75 -23.88
CA LYS A 390 32.61 18.66 -24.21
C LYS A 390 33.60 18.92 -23.06
N PHE A 391 33.15 18.79 -21.81
CA PHE A 391 34.02 18.99 -20.64
C PHE A 391 34.89 17.75 -20.34
N TYR A 392 34.49 16.59 -20.86
CA TYR A 392 35.09 15.29 -20.58
C TYR A 392 35.71 14.62 -21.80
N ALA A 393 35.93 15.36 -22.87
CA ALA A 393 36.61 14.85 -24.08
C ALA A 393 38.02 14.36 -23.75
N GLY A 394 38.32 13.15 -24.19
CA GLY A 394 39.59 12.46 -23.91
C GLY A 394 39.65 11.77 -22.53
N LYS A 395 38.54 11.73 -21.78
CA LYS A 395 38.39 11.04 -20.49
C LYS A 395 37.46 9.82 -20.55
N GLU A 396 37.05 9.45 -21.76
CA GLU A 396 36.02 8.42 -21.99
C GLU A 396 36.40 7.08 -21.34
N ASN A 397 37.64 6.62 -21.55
CA ASN A 397 38.09 5.32 -21.03
C ASN A 397 38.08 5.29 -19.49
N GLU A 398 38.49 6.37 -18.83
CA GLU A 398 38.53 6.44 -17.37
C GLU A 398 37.13 6.46 -16.78
N ILE A 399 36.25 7.29 -17.33
CA ILE A 399 34.87 7.44 -16.85
C ILE A 399 34.09 6.15 -17.12
N CYS A 400 34.17 5.61 -18.33
CA CYS A 400 33.51 4.35 -18.67
C CYS A 400 33.98 3.20 -17.79
N TYR A 401 35.26 3.11 -17.50
CA TYR A 401 35.80 2.05 -16.61
C TYR A 401 35.25 2.20 -15.17
N LYS A 402 35.27 3.41 -14.61
CA LYS A 402 34.82 3.65 -13.23
C LYS A 402 33.31 3.49 -13.05
N LEU A 403 32.50 3.88 -14.04
CA LEU A 403 31.04 3.78 -13.99
C LEU A 403 30.53 2.47 -14.62
N GLY A 404 31.39 1.63 -15.17
CA GLY A 404 30.97 0.42 -15.90
C GLY A 404 30.15 0.75 -17.15
N ALA A 405 30.38 1.92 -17.78
CA ALA A 405 29.66 2.33 -18.97
C ALA A 405 30.26 1.70 -20.23
N GLU A 406 29.41 1.41 -21.20
CA GLU A 406 29.76 0.76 -22.46
C GLU A 406 29.23 1.57 -23.65
N LYS A 407 29.57 1.16 -24.86
CA LYS A 407 29.04 1.76 -26.09
C LYS A 407 27.51 1.69 -26.10
N ASN A 408 26.89 2.75 -26.60
CA ASN A 408 25.45 2.92 -26.68
C ASN A 408 24.74 3.12 -25.31
N ASP A 409 25.47 3.37 -24.23
CA ASP A 409 24.91 3.71 -22.93
C ASP A 409 24.59 5.20 -22.83
N LEU A 410 23.55 5.51 -22.02
CA LEU A 410 23.20 6.87 -21.61
C LEU A 410 23.64 7.06 -20.17
N LEU A 411 24.45 8.10 -19.92
CA LEU A 411 24.89 8.51 -18.59
C LEU A 411 24.11 9.74 -18.15
N LEU A 412 23.49 9.66 -16.98
CA LEU A 412 22.71 10.72 -16.36
C LEU A 412 23.33 11.07 -15.00
N PHE A 413 23.35 12.37 -14.66
CA PHE A 413 23.97 12.85 -13.43
C PHE A 413 23.10 13.88 -12.76
N VAL A 414 23.01 13.79 -11.43
CA VAL A 414 22.51 14.87 -10.57
C VAL A 414 23.63 15.28 -9.61
N SER A 415 23.80 16.57 -9.44
CA SER A 415 24.76 17.17 -8.50
C SER A 415 24.05 18.17 -7.62
N ASP A 416 24.11 17.97 -6.32
CA ASP A 416 23.65 18.91 -5.30
C ASP A 416 24.59 18.90 -4.10
N GLU A 417 24.65 20.00 -3.35
CA GLU A 417 25.41 20.08 -2.11
C GLU A 417 24.79 19.19 -1.02
N ASP A 418 23.47 18.99 -1.10
CA ASP A 418 22.75 18.04 -0.26
C ASP A 418 22.69 16.67 -0.92
N TRP A 419 23.38 15.70 -0.33
CA TRP A 419 23.43 14.32 -0.79
C TRP A 419 22.05 13.69 -0.95
N GLN A 420 21.14 13.91 0.00
CA GLN A 420 19.81 13.33 -0.03
C GLN A 420 18.95 13.88 -1.17
N THR A 421 19.03 15.18 -1.44
CA THR A 421 18.40 15.81 -2.61
C THR A 421 18.91 15.21 -3.92
N ALA A 422 20.24 15.06 -4.06
CA ALA A 422 20.83 14.45 -5.25
C ALA A 422 20.35 13.02 -5.45
N CYS A 423 20.35 12.20 -4.40
CA CYS A 423 19.90 10.83 -4.42
C CYS A 423 18.41 10.73 -4.78
N THR A 424 17.54 11.49 -4.11
CA THR A 424 16.08 11.47 -4.31
C THR A 424 15.72 11.87 -5.74
N ALA A 425 16.33 12.92 -6.26
CA ALA A 425 16.05 13.41 -7.60
C ALA A 425 16.48 12.39 -8.69
N LEU A 426 17.67 11.80 -8.57
CA LEU A 426 18.13 10.79 -9.53
C LEU A 426 17.38 9.46 -9.34
N GLY A 427 16.97 9.12 -8.12
CA GLY A 427 16.11 7.96 -7.83
C GLY A 427 14.73 8.06 -8.46
N ALA A 428 14.15 9.28 -8.52
CA ALA A 428 12.90 9.52 -9.24
C ALA A 428 13.07 9.31 -10.75
N VAL A 429 14.19 9.76 -11.32
CA VAL A 429 14.55 9.49 -12.73
C VAL A 429 14.73 7.98 -12.96
N ARG A 430 15.40 7.27 -12.04
CA ARG A 430 15.52 5.81 -12.07
C ARG A 430 14.16 5.12 -12.16
N LYS A 431 13.22 5.52 -11.29
CA LYS A 431 11.86 4.96 -11.26
C LYS A 431 11.10 5.21 -12.57
N GLN A 432 11.24 6.42 -13.15
CA GLN A 432 10.65 6.74 -14.44
C GLN A 432 11.23 5.88 -15.57
N LEU A 433 12.57 5.71 -15.60
CA LEU A 433 13.24 4.84 -16.57
C LEU A 433 12.81 3.38 -16.47
N GLY A 434 12.59 2.89 -15.24
CA GLY A 434 12.05 1.54 -15.02
C GLY A 434 10.71 1.30 -15.72
N LYS A 435 9.83 2.30 -15.71
CA LYS A 435 8.54 2.29 -16.42
C LYS A 435 8.74 2.42 -17.94
N ASP A 436 9.47 3.43 -18.38
CA ASP A 436 9.62 3.77 -19.81
C ASP A 436 10.28 2.64 -20.61
N LEU A 437 11.20 1.92 -19.97
CA LEU A 437 11.96 0.82 -20.57
C LEU A 437 11.37 -0.56 -20.29
N ASN A 438 10.26 -0.64 -19.55
CA ASN A 438 9.62 -1.90 -19.13
C ASN A 438 10.63 -2.86 -18.50
N LEU A 439 11.41 -2.39 -17.51
CA LEU A 439 12.48 -3.16 -16.88
C LEU A 439 11.97 -4.23 -15.89
N TYR A 440 10.68 -4.26 -15.60
CA TYR A 440 10.03 -5.22 -14.71
C TYR A 440 8.64 -5.58 -15.22
N ASN A 441 8.15 -6.75 -14.83
CA ASN A 441 6.76 -7.14 -15.08
C ASN A 441 5.88 -6.71 -13.89
N PRO A 442 4.91 -5.78 -14.07
CA PRO A 442 4.07 -5.30 -12.97
C PRO A 442 3.21 -6.40 -12.32
N SER A 443 2.85 -7.45 -13.09
CA SER A 443 1.84 -8.43 -12.69
C SER A 443 2.38 -9.68 -12.01
N ASP A 444 3.69 -9.98 -12.08
CA ASP A 444 4.19 -11.29 -11.70
C ASP A 444 5.35 -11.28 -10.68
N GLU A 445 5.81 -10.09 -10.26
CA GLU A 445 7.00 -10.00 -9.42
C GLU A 445 6.70 -9.31 -8.09
N PHE A 446 7.04 -10.02 -6.99
CA PHE A 446 7.00 -9.48 -5.64
C PHE A 446 8.40 -9.52 -5.03
N HIS A 447 9.03 -8.36 -4.91
CA HIS A 447 10.37 -8.22 -4.35
C HIS A 447 10.30 -7.50 -3.01
N PHE A 448 10.49 -8.25 -1.92
CA PHE A 448 10.57 -7.74 -0.57
C PHE A 448 11.99 -7.37 -0.19
N ALA A 449 12.15 -6.29 0.56
CA ALA A 449 13.42 -5.94 1.20
C ALA A 449 13.17 -5.29 2.57
N TRP A 450 14.14 -5.46 3.46
CA TRP A 450 14.23 -4.72 4.70
C TRP A 450 15.16 -3.52 4.52
N ILE A 451 14.69 -2.36 4.90
CA ILE A 451 15.54 -1.20 5.11
C ILE A 451 15.79 -1.08 6.60
N ILE A 452 17.05 -1.01 6.98
CA ILE A 452 17.50 -1.07 8.37
C ILE A 452 18.47 0.07 8.69
N ASP A 453 18.79 0.25 9.96
CA ASP A 453 19.78 1.22 10.42
C ASP A 453 19.48 2.67 10.04
N PHE A 454 18.21 3.06 10.18
CA PHE A 454 17.76 4.44 9.97
C PHE A 454 18.45 5.41 10.93
N PRO A 455 18.65 6.68 10.52
CA PRO A 455 18.97 7.74 11.48
C PRO A 455 17.87 7.79 12.55
N TYR A 456 18.26 8.03 13.80
CA TYR A 456 17.33 8.15 14.90
C TYR A 456 16.69 9.53 14.98
N PHE A 457 17.49 10.56 14.73
CA PHE A 457 17.10 11.97 14.80
C PHE A 457 17.26 12.66 13.45
N ALA A 458 16.33 13.57 13.16
CA ALA A 458 16.42 14.56 12.12
C ALA A 458 16.50 15.97 12.75
N TRP A 459 17.24 16.87 12.12
CA TRP A 459 17.28 18.26 12.52
C TRP A 459 16.18 19.05 11.82
N ASN A 460 15.28 19.65 12.59
CA ASN A 460 14.28 20.57 12.07
C ASN A 460 14.89 21.98 12.00
N GLU A 461 15.16 22.46 10.78
CA GLU A 461 15.77 23.78 10.55
C GLU A 461 14.82 24.94 10.88
N ASP A 462 13.51 24.75 10.67
CA ASP A 462 12.50 25.79 10.88
C ASP A 462 12.27 26.03 12.38
N GLU A 463 12.27 24.97 13.17
CA GLU A 463 12.04 25.03 14.62
C GLU A 463 13.34 24.99 15.44
N ASN A 464 14.50 24.76 14.78
CA ASN A 464 15.83 24.74 15.38
C ASN A 464 15.96 23.75 16.55
N HIS A 465 15.45 22.51 16.36
CA HIS A 465 15.58 21.42 17.32
C HIS A 465 15.66 20.05 16.63
N TRP A 466 16.04 19.02 17.41
CA TRP A 466 16.02 17.63 16.97
C TRP A 466 14.62 17.05 17.07
N GLU A 467 14.21 16.29 16.05
CA GLU A 467 13.02 15.43 16.05
C GLU A 467 13.45 13.98 15.89
N THR A 468 12.58 13.03 16.25
CA THR A 468 12.80 11.63 15.90
C THR A 468 12.29 11.35 14.48
N GLU A 469 13.06 10.60 13.69
CA GLU A 469 12.67 10.22 12.32
C GLU A 469 11.37 9.39 12.30
N HIS A 470 11.15 8.57 13.32
CA HIS A 470 9.91 7.82 13.50
C HIS A 470 9.24 8.22 14.81
N HIS A 471 9.19 7.31 15.79
CA HIS A 471 8.59 7.62 17.09
C HIS A 471 9.64 7.56 18.22
N MET A 472 9.42 8.35 19.25
CA MET A 472 10.36 8.53 20.36
C MET A 472 10.51 7.32 21.29
N PHE A 473 9.79 6.22 21.05
CA PHE A 473 9.89 4.95 21.80
C PHE A 473 10.83 3.94 21.14
N THR A 474 11.38 4.25 19.98
CA THR A 474 12.39 3.43 19.29
C THR A 474 13.63 3.30 20.15
N LEU A 475 14.24 2.11 20.18
CA LEU A 475 15.51 1.90 20.88
C LEU A 475 16.66 2.45 20.02
N PRO A 476 17.48 3.40 20.50
CA PRO A 476 18.72 3.74 19.84
C PRO A 476 19.69 2.56 19.93
N GLN A 477 20.46 2.30 18.88
CA GLN A 477 21.46 1.22 18.88
C GLN A 477 22.48 1.46 19.99
N LYS A 478 22.84 0.41 20.71
CA LYS A 478 23.61 0.46 21.95
C LYS A 478 24.94 1.19 21.83
N GLN A 479 25.60 1.11 20.68
CA GLN A 479 26.88 1.75 20.44
C GLN A 479 26.84 3.29 20.49
N TYR A 480 25.66 3.90 20.40
CA TYR A 480 25.48 5.36 20.42
C TYR A 480 25.00 5.89 21.80
N TRP A 481 24.79 5.04 22.80
CA TRP A 481 24.21 5.48 24.07
C TRP A 481 25.06 6.50 24.82
N ASP A 482 26.40 6.41 24.69
CA ASP A 482 27.31 7.34 25.34
C ASP A 482 27.42 8.70 24.60
N THR A 483 26.95 8.78 23.36
CA THR A 483 27.04 9.97 22.51
C THR A 483 25.68 10.56 22.14
N LEU A 484 24.59 10.07 22.73
CA LEU A 484 23.23 10.48 22.38
C LEU A 484 23.02 12.00 22.38
N GLU A 485 23.49 12.69 23.42
CA GLU A 485 23.33 14.14 23.59
C GLU A 485 24.43 14.95 22.91
N SER A 486 25.63 14.39 22.79
CA SER A 486 26.79 15.08 22.22
C SER A 486 26.80 15.06 20.69
N ASP A 487 26.24 14.02 20.09
CA ASP A 487 26.23 13.83 18.64
C ASP A 487 24.95 13.12 18.14
N PRO A 488 23.77 13.77 18.30
CA PRO A 488 22.49 13.16 17.90
C PRO A 488 22.41 12.80 16.42
N GLY A 489 23.09 13.56 15.56
CA GLY A 489 23.07 13.35 14.10
C GLY A 489 23.72 12.05 13.62
N GLU A 490 24.55 11.40 14.43
CA GLU A 490 25.19 10.11 14.10
C GLU A 490 24.40 8.91 14.67
N VAL A 491 23.41 9.16 15.53
CA VAL A 491 22.66 8.08 16.20
C VAL A 491 21.81 7.32 15.21
N LYS A 492 21.94 6.01 15.19
CA LYS A 492 21.03 5.11 14.44
C LYS A 492 20.06 4.41 15.39
N GLY A 493 18.81 4.28 14.93
CA GLY A 493 17.77 3.54 15.62
C GLY A 493 17.85 2.04 15.34
N ASP A 494 17.38 1.23 16.28
CA ASP A 494 17.07 -0.17 16.00
C ASP A 494 15.68 -0.27 15.36
N LEU A 495 15.61 0.27 14.16
CA LEU A 495 14.44 0.53 13.35
C LEU A 495 14.56 -0.20 12.01
N TYR A 496 13.44 -0.67 11.51
CA TYR A 496 13.38 -1.45 10.28
C TYR A 496 12.04 -1.27 9.57
N ASP A 497 12.11 -1.06 8.25
CA ASP A 497 10.94 -1.00 7.38
C ASP A 497 10.95 -2.19 6.42
N LEU A 498 9.77 -2.79 6.22
CA LEU A 498 9.55 -3.77 5.17
C LEU A 498 9.04 -3.06 3.93
N VAL A 499 9.77 -3.21 2.84
CA VAL A 499 9.44 -2.64 1.53
C VAL A 499 9.00 -3.72 0.58
N LEU A 500 7.97 -3.46 -0.22
CA LEU A 500 7.50 -4.31 -1.31
C LEU A 500 7.32 -3.47 -2.58
N ASN A 501 8.06 -3.77 -3.64
CA ASN A 501 7.89 -3.18 -4.97
C ASN A 501 7.88 -1.64 -4.98
N GLY A 502 8.71 -1.00 -4.15
CA GLY A 502 8.79 0.46 -4.09
C GLY A 502 7.80 1.13 -3.14
N TYR A 503 7.10 0.34 -2.32
CA TYR A 503 6.20 0.83 -1.27
C TYR A 503 6.69 0.38 0.11
N GLU A 504 6.69 1.27 1.08
CA GLU A 504 6.80 0.93 2.49
C GLU A 504 5.53 0.19 2.91
N LEU A 505 5.69 -1.10 3.18
CA LEU A 505 4.57 -1.96 3.59
C LEU A 505 4.37 -1.95 5.10
N ALA A 506 5.47 -1.91 5.84
CA ALA A 506 5.45 -1.95 7.29
C ALA A 506 6.63 -1.19 7.87
N SER A 507 6.43 -0.60 9.05
CA SER A 507 7.48 -0.03 9.87
C SER A 507 7.47 -0.66 11.26
N GLY A 508 8.66 -0.85 11.84
CA GLY A 508 8.82 -1.44 13.15
C GLY A 508 10.14 -1.05 13.83
N SER A 509 10.25 -1.30 15.13
CA SER A 509 11.48 -1.09 15.87
C SER A 509 11.56 -1.97 17.10
N MET A 510 12.75 -2.12 17.66
CA MET A 510 12.92 -2.46 19.06
C MET A 510 12.55 -1.24 19.90
N ARG A 511 12.06 -1.45 21.13
CA ARG A 511 11.51 -0.40 21.98
C ARG A 511 12.41 -0.09 23.16
N ILE A 512 12.40 1.18 23.58
CA ILE A 512 12.99 1.55 24.85
C ILE A 512 12.13 0.95 25.96
N ASN A 513 12.76 0.21 26.87
CA ASN A 513 12.12 -0.34 28.07
C ASN A 513 12.76 0.22 29.37
N ASP A 514 13.79 1.06 29.26
CA ASP A 514 14.44 1.75 30.36
C ASP A 514 13.89 3.17 30.51
N PRO A 515 13.21 3.51 31.63
CA PRO A 515 12.67 4.85 31.85
C PRO A 515 13.74 5.96 31.81
N SER A 516 14.99 5.66 32.22
CA SER A 516 16.06 6.68 32.23
C SER A 516 16.52 7.02 30.80
N LEU A 517 16.65 6.01 29.96
CA LEU A 517 16.96 6.21 28.54
C LEU A 517 15.82 6.96 27.84
N GLN A 518 14.57 6.62 28.14
CA GLN A 518 13.40 7.31 27.57
C GLN A 518 13.39 8.81 27.93
N GLN A 519 13.76 9.16 29.14
CA GLN A 519 13.85 10.58 29.55
C GLN A 519 14.95 11.33 28.79
N ARG A 520 16.09 10.69 28.51
CA ARG A 520 17.16 11.28 27.69
C ARG A 520 16.65 11.62 26.28
N ILE A 521 15.91 10.69 25.64
CA ILE A 521 15.31 10.94 24.32
C ILE A 521 14.33 12.11 24.36
N PHE A 522 13.40 12.14 25.34
CA PHE A 522 12.46 13.25 25.49
C PHE A 522 13.18 14.60 25.60
N LYS A 523 14.29 14.65 26.33
CA LYS A 523 15.08 15.87 26.49
C LYS A 523 15.72 16.32 25.19
N ILE A 524 16.27 15.39 24.39
CA ILE A 524 16.92 15.71 23.11
C ILE A 524 15.89 16.32 22.14
N VAL A 525 14.66 15.78 22.09
CA VAL A 525 13.58 16.27 21.21
C VAL A 525 12.76 17.42 21.81
N GLY A 526 13.26 18.05 22.88
CA GLY A 526 12.67 19.27 23.44
C GLY A 526 11.40 19.07 24.27
N TYR A 527 11.10 17.84 24.72
CA TYR A 527 9.99 17.63 25.66
C TYR A 527 10.40 18.01 27.08
N SER A 528 9.67 18.94 27.70
CA SER A 528 9.77 19.14 29.14
C SER A 528 9.29 17.91 29.93
N GLU A 529 9.78 17.72 31.15
CA GLU A 529 9.31 16.60 32.00
C GLU A 529 7.78 16.65 32.20
N GLU A 530 7.21 17.84 32.38
CA GLU A 530 5.78 18.03 32.54
C GLU A 530 5.01 17.60 31.29
N ARG A 531 5.46 18.01 30.11
CA ARG A 531 4.86 17.64 28.83
C ARG A 531 4.95 16.13 28.58
N ALA A 532 6.11 15.53 28.81
CA ALA A 532 6.33 14.08 28.70
C ALA A 532 5.44 13.29 29.66
N GLN A 533 5.37 13.73 30.94
CA GLN A 533 4.51 13.12 31.95
C GLN A 533 3.03 13.22 31.59
N LYS A 534 2.59 14.37 31.07
CA LYS A 534 1.22 14.56 30.63
C LYS A 534 0.84 13.69 29.43
N ALA A 535 1.73 13.54 28.45
CA ALA A 535 1.48 12.77 27.24
C ALA A 535 1.62 11.26 27.48
N PHE A 536 2.75 10.82 28.03
CA PHE A 536 3.21 9.43 28.07
C PHE A 536 3.46 8.88 29.47
N GLY A 537 3.13 9.65 30.53
CA GLY A 537 3.47 9.29 31.91
C GLY A 537 2.97 7.92 32.33
N PHE A 538 1.81 7.47 31.83
CA PHE A 538 1.28 6.14 32.15
C PHE A 538 2.14 5.01 31.58
N LEU A 539 2.72 5.16 30.39
CA LEU A 539 3.61 4.17 29.79
C LEU A 539 4.97 4.16 30.48
N VAL A 540 5.59 5.34 30.70
CA VAL A 540 6.85 5.46 31.40
C VAL A 540 6.73 4.95 32.85
N GLN A 541 5.59 5.15 33.50
CA GLN A 541 5.28 4.61 34.80
C GLN A 541 5.22 3.06 34.77
N ALA A 542 4.58 2.49 33.72
CA ALA A 542 4.52 1.04 33.56
C ALA A 542 5.92 0.41 33.45
N PHE A 543 6.83 1.06 32.71
CA PHE A 543 8.22 0.56 32.57
C PHE A 543 8.98 0.43 33.90
N LYS A 544 8.62 1.22 34.91
CA LYS A 544 9.22 1.09 36.26
C LYS A 544 8.86 -0.21 36.99
N PHE A 545 7.89 -0.96 36.49
CA PHE A 545 7.45 -2.23 37.07
C PHE A 545 8.03 -3.46 36.34
N GLY A 546 9.14 -3.31 35.63
CA GLY A 546 9.86 -4.42 35.03
C GLY A 546 9.45 -4.71 33.60
N ALA A 547 9.55 -3.71 32.73
CA ALA A 547 9.29 -3.88 31.29
C ALA A 547 10.33 -4.80 30.64
N PRO A 548 9.92 -5.85 29.92
CA PRO A 548 10.84 -6.72 29.20
C PRO A 548 11.45 -5.97 27.99
N PRO A 549 12.60 -6.40 27.45
CA PRO A 549 12.98 -6.00 26.10
C PRO A 549 11.90 -6.46 25.12
N HIS A 550 11.45 -5.59 24.25
CA HIS A 550 10.36 -5.87 23.30
C HIS A 550 10.51 -5.10 22.00
N GLY A 551 9.85 -5.58 20.97
CA GLY A 551 9.83 -4.98 19.64
C GLY A 551 8.68 -5.50 18.82
N GLY A 552 8.36 -4.79 17.76
CA GLY A 552 7.23 -5.15 16.89
C GLY A 552 7.23 -4.41 15.58
N ILE A 553 6.21 -4.70 14.78
CA ILE A 553 6.03 -4.16 13.44
C ILE A 553 4.53 -4.09 13.10
N ALA A 554 4.16 -3.22 12.18
CA ALA A 554 2.77 -3.03 11.78
C ALA A 554 2.61 -2.95 10.24
N PRO A 555 2.52 -4.09 9.54
CA PRO A 555 2.18 -4.10 8.11
C PRO A 555 0.81 -3.49 7.83
N GLY A 556 0.76 -2.57 6.83
CA GLY A 556 -0.49 -2.00 6.33
C GLY A 556 -1.26 -3.03 5.50
N LEU A 557 -2.39 -3.54 6.03
CA LEU A 557 -3.20 -4.55 5.34
C LEU A 557 -3.74 -4.04 4.02
N ASP A 558 -4.23 -2.80 3.96
CA ASP A 558 -4.79 -2.21 2.76
C ASP A 558 -3.74 -2.14 1.63
N ARG A 559 -2.52 -1.68 1.97
CA ARG A 559 -1.41 -1.59 1.02
C ARG A 559 -0.93 -2.98 0.58
N LEU A 560 -0.88 -3.96 1.50
CA LEU A 560 -0.55 -5.34 1.16
C LEU A 560 -1.50 -5.91 0.11
N ILE A 561 -2.82 -5.77 0.34
CA ILE A 561 -3.82 -6.26 -0.61
C ILE A 561 -3.76 -5.51 -1.94
N MET A 562 -3.58 -4.18 -1.92
CA MET A 562 -3.39 -3.37 -3.12
C MET A 562 -2.27 -3.92 -4.00
N LEU A 563 -1.11 -4.20 -3.40
CA LEU A 563 0.04 -4.75 -4.11
C LEU A 563 -0.19 -6.18 -4.59
N MET A 564 -0.85 -7.03 -3.79
CA MET A 564 -1.20 -8.41 -4.17
C MET A 564 -2.22 -8.49 -5.30
N CYS A 565 -3.10 -7.48 -5.41
CA CYS A 565 -4.09 -7.36 -6.49
C CYS A 565 -3.57 -6.58 -7.70
N HIS A 566 -2.34 -6.06 -7.66
CA HIS A 566 -1.75 -5.17 -8.68
C HIS A 566 -2.57 -3.90 -8.94
N GLU A 567 -3.25 -3.40 -7.91
CA GLU A 567 -4.02 -2.16 -7.98
C GLU A 567 -3.13 -0.94 -7.72
N GLU A 568 -3.52 0.19 -8.30
CA GLU A 568 -2.79 1.46 -8.13
C GLU A 568 -3.26 2.27 -6.91
N SER A 569 -4.41 1.90 -6.32
CA SER A 569 -5.02 2.61 -5.19
C SER A 569 -5.62 1.65 -4.17
N ILE A 570 -5.48 1.98 -2.88
CA ILE A 570 -6.15 1.25 -1.79
C ILE A 570 -7.68 1.38 -1.83
N HIS A 571 -8.24 2.33 -2.59
CA HIS A 571 -9.68 2.45 -2.80
C HIS A 571 -10.28 1.19 -3.45
N GLU A 572 -9.49 0.46 -4.23
CA GLU A 572 -9.92 -0.78 -4.90
C GLU A 572 -9.99 -1.98 -3.95
N VAL A 573 -9.35 -1.91 -2.79
CA VAL A 573 -9.24 -3.03 -1.84
C VAL A 573 -9.91 -2.76 -0.47
N ILE A 574 -10.56 -1.61 -0.33
CA ILE A 574 -11.38 -1.24 0.82
C ILE A 574 -12.84 -1.22 0.37
N ALA A 575 -13.73 -1.90 1.12
CA ALA A 575 -15.13 -2.01 0.72
C ALA A 575 -15.80 -0.63 0.55
N PHE A 576 -15.64 0.26 1.52
CA PHE A 576 -16.22 1.61 1.53
C PHE A 576 -15.15 2.64 1.87
N PRO A 577 -14.27 3.00 0.92
CA PRO A 577 -13.24 4.01 1.12
C PRO A 577 -13.83 5.42 1.02
N LYS A 578 -13.09 6.40 1.52
CA LYS A 578 -13.31 7.81 1.20
C LYS A 578 -12.52 8.19 -0.05
N ASN A 579 -12.97 9.24 -0.76
CA ASN A 579 -12.23 9.78 -1.90
C ASN A 579 -10.99 10.59 -1.46
N ASN A 580 -10.25 11.15 -2.41
CA ASN A 580 -9.04 11.95 -2.14
C ASN A 580 -9.29 13.28 -1.38
N LEU A 581 -10.55 13.66 -1.18
CA LEU A 581 -10.97 14.78 -0.34
C LEU A 581 -11.45 14.32 1.05
N ALA A 582 -11.21 13.06 1.42
CA ALA A 582 -11.69 12.42 2.64
C ALA A 582 -13.24 12.41 2.78
N LEU A 583 -13.96 12.45 1.65
CA LEU A 583 -15.43 12.41 1.60
C LEU A 583 -15.90 10.99 1.22
N SER A 584 -17.05 10.59 1.74
CA SER A 584 -17.80 9.40 1.30
C SER A 584 -19.00 9.83 0.45
N PRO A 585 -18.93 9.75 -0.89
CA PRO A 585 -20.03 10.17 -1.76
C PRO A 585 -21.31 9.34 -1.64
N MET A 586 -21.23 8.14 -1.05
CA MET A 586 -22.35 7.22 -0.90
C MET A 586 -23.30 7.63 0.22
N ASP A 587 -22.77 8.02 1.37
CA ASP A 587 -23.50 8.38 2.59
C ASP A 587 -23.29 9.83 3.03
N GLU A 588 -22.63 10.63 2.18
CA GLU A 588 -22.38 12.06 2.35
C GLU A 588 -21.61 12.40 3.65
N CYS A 589 -20.77 11.47 4.13
CA CYS A 589 -19.90 11.68 5.29
C CYS A 589 -18.62 12.45 4.90
N PRO A 590 -18.16 13.48 5.70
CA PRO A 590 -18.78 14.01 6.89
C PRO A 590 -19.98 14.89 6.59
N SER A 591 -20.93 14.94 7.52
CA SER A 591 -22.17 15.71 7.41
C SER A 591 -22.40 16.60 8.63
N VAL A 592 -23.27 17.57 8.49
CA VAL A 592 -23.73 18.38 9.62
C VAL A 592 -24.54 17.55 10.61
N VAL A 593 -24.46 17.90 11.87
CA VAL A 593 -25.23 17.27 12.95
C VAL A 593 -26.25 18.25 13.54
N ASP A 594 -27.26 17.71 14.21
CA ASP A 594 -28.30 18.55 14.84
C ASP A 594 -27.74 19.44 15.96
N GLU A 595 -28.22 20.68 16.06
CA GLU A 595 -27.83 21.62 17.13
C GLU A 595 -28.02 21.03 18.53
N GLN A 596 -29.01 20.16 18.73
CA GLN A 596 -29.24 19.54 20.03
C GLN A 596 -28.10 18.60 20.39
N GLN A 597 -27.54 17.85 19.41
CA GLN A 597 -26.37 17.01 19.62
C GLN A 597 -25.13 17.83 20.01
N LEU A 598 -24.91 18.98 19.38
CA LEU A 598 -23.82 19.89 19.76
C LEU A 598 -23.99 20.44 21.19
N LYS A 599 -25.21 20.84 21.56
CA LYS A 599 -25.52 21.29 22.92
C LYS A 599 -25.30 20.20 23.96
N ASP A 600 -25.74 18.97 23.68
CA ASP A 600 -25.55 17.82 24.57
C ASP A 600 -24.05 17.46 24.75
N LEU A 601 -23.21 17.78 23.76
CA LEU A 601 -21.76 17.61 23.81
C LEU A 601 -21.03 18.82 24.39
N HIS A 602 -21.73 19.91 24.70
CA HIS A 602 -21.17 21.19 25.19
C HIS A 602 -20.13 21.79 24.25
N ILE A 603 -20.35 21.71 22.92
CA ILE A 603 -19.48 22.25 21.86
C ILE A 603 -20.27 23.19 20.95
N SER A 604 -19.57 24.06 20.25
CA SER A 604 -20.10 24.92 19.21
C SER A 604 -19.21 24.89 17.96
N VAL A 605 -19.82 25.02 16.80
CA VAL A 605 -19.13 25.22 15.54
C VAL A 605 -18.95 26.71 15.32
N TYR A 606 -17.73 27.15 15.04
CA TYR A 606 -17.47 28.52 14.60
C TYR A 606 -17.55 28.56 13.09
N ASP A 607 -18.32 29.52 12.55
CA ASP A 607 -18.31 29.76 11.11
C ASP A 607 -16.93 30.24 10.69
N THR A 608 -16.27 29.44 9.87
CA THR A 608 -15.03 29.83 9.19
C THR A 608 -15.40 30.41 7.82
N GLU A 609 -16.13 31.54 7.80
CA GLU A 609 -16.16 32.39 6.62
C GLU A 609 -14.88 33.24 6.62
N GLU A 610 -13.81 32.68 6.04
CA GLU A 610 -12.67 33.44 5.49
C GLU A 610 -12.11 32.73 4.25
#